data_fb4c1c4817ba814844af5276d52b6d11
#
_entry.id   fb4c1c4817ba814844af5276d52b6d11
#
_cell.length_a   1.000
_cell.length_b   1.000
_cell.length_c   1.000
_cell.angle_alpha   90.00
_cell.angle_beta   90.00
_cell.angle_gamma   90.00
#
_symmetry.space_group_name_H-M   'P 1'
#
loop_
_entity.id
_entity.type
_entity.pdbx_description
1 polymer ?
#
loop_
_entity_poly.entity_id
_entity_poly.type
_entity_poly.pdbx_seq_one_letter_code
_entity_poly.pdbx_strand_id
1 'polypeptide(L)'
;MKETAAQLLTIAVPVKNEEKNLPECLENIKAFKHVIVVDSGSTDGTLDIAAKFGREVVQFKWNGEFPKKRNWLLRNYKFKTPWVMFLDADERLSPEFCEELGRMLPSTKCNAFICFYDNWFMGRMLKHGDAMRKTAVLRIGQGEYEKIDEHGWSNLDMEIHEHLQVKGTIGTIKARLEHHDRRSLESYYAKHEEYANWEANRYKALKGDFSRLTRRQRIKYSLLKQPWFGFAYFCASYFLKLGFLDGYPGFVFARGKWKYFANIRRKILFPQAIDAREEM
;
A
#
# COMPACT_ATOMS: atom_id res chain seq x y z
N MET A 1 14.96 22.64 10.25
CA MET A 1 14.90 21.17 10.08
C MET A 1 13.75 20.74 9.16
N LYS A 2 12.51 21.29 9.30
CA LYS A 2 11.42 21.02 8.34
C LYS A 2 11.74 21.40 6.90
N GLU A 3 12.49 22.49 6.70
CA GLU A 3 12.92 22.95 5.37
C GLU A 3 13.80 21.93 4.63
N THR A 4 14.68 21.23 5.34
CA THR A 4 15.64 20.29 4.71
C THR A 4 14.92 19.05 4.12
N ALA A 5 13.94 18.49 4.82
CA ALA A 5 13.12 17.40 4.27
C ALA A 5 12.29 17.90 3.08
N ALA A 6 11.71 19.09 3.21
CA ALA A 6 10.91 19.69 2.16
C ALA A 6 11.70 20.01 0.86
N GLN A 7 13.03 20.16 0.97
CA GLN A 7 13.92 20.43 -0.17
C GLN A 7 14.45 19.16 -0.82
N LEU A 8 14.63 18.08 -0.05
CA LEU A 8 15.26 16.83 -0.51
C LEU A 8 14.27 15.77 -0.95
N LEU A 9 12.98 15.94 -0.68
CA LEU A 9 11.95 14.93 -0.90
C LEU A 9 10.87 15.42 -1.85
N THR A 10 10.54 14.61 -2.85
CA THR A 10 9.27 14.71 -3.58
C THR A 10 8.26 13.75 -2.96
N ILE A 11 7.08 14.24 -2.60
CA ILE A 11 5.94 13.41 -2.20
C ILE A 11 5.09 13.16 -3.44
N ALA A 12 4.96 11.90 -3.82
CA ALA A 12 4.10 11.45 -4.90
C ALA A 12 2.84 10.82 -4.31
N VAL A 13 1.68 11.39 -4.62
CA VAL A 13 0.37 10.92 -4.15
C VAL A 13 -0.33 10.22 -5.32
N PRO A 14 -0.31 8.87 -5.40
CA PRO A 14 -1.02 8.13 -6.41
C PRO A 14 -2.52 8.15 -6.10
N VAL A 15 -3.33 8.54 -7.09
CA VAL A 15 -4.78 8.67 -6.92
C VAL A 15 -5.55 7.99 -8.06
N LYS A 16 -6.78 7.58 -7.72
CA LYS A 16 -7.87 7.24 -8.64
C LYS A 16 -9.18 7.31 -7.85
N ASN A 17 -9.98 8.37 -8.12
CA ASN A 17 -11.24 8.62 -7.41
C ASN A 17 -11.06 8.76 -5.88
N GLU A 18 -10.24 9.73 -5.47
CA GLU A 18 -9.86 9.98 -4.09
C GLU A 18 -10.38 11.35 -3.57
N GLU A 19 -11.49 11.87 -4.12
CA GLU A 19 -12.05 13.17 -3.75
C GLU A 19 -12.30 13.34 -2.24
N LYS A 20 -12.58 12.22 -1.53
CA LYS A 20 -12.88 12.23 -0.09
C LYS A 20 -11.62 12.32 0.77
N ASN A 21 -10.51 11.73 0.33
CA ASN A 21 -9.28 11.60 1.13
C ASN A 21 -8.24 12.66 0.75
N LEU A 22 -8.18 13.02 -0.53
CA LEU A 22 -7.14 13.90 -1.08
C LEU A 22 -7.07 15.28 -0.42
N PRO A 23 -8.17 15.99 -0.06
CA PRO A 23 -8.09 17.32 0.55
C PRO A 23 -7.26 17.34 1.82
N GLU A 24 -7.53 16.41 2.75
CA GLU A 24 -6.79 16.34 4.01
C GLU A 24 -5.35 15.87 3.81
N CYS A 25 -5.09 14.98 2.84
CA CYS A 25 -3.75 14.59 2.48
C CYS A 25 -2.93 15.78 2.02
N LEU A 26 -3.44 16.56 1.06
CA LEU A 26 -2.74 17.72 0.52
C LEU A 26 -2.56 18.83 1.56
N GLU A 27 -3.55 19.05 2.44
CA GLU A 27 -3.42 20.00 3.56
C GLU A 27 -2.32 19.57 4.54
N ASN A 28 -2.24 18.28 4.88
CA ASN A 28 -1.22 17.73 5.79
C ASN A 28 0.20 17.91 5.25
N ILE A 29 0.39 17.80 3.94
CA ILE A 29 1.70 17.92 3.29
C ILE A 29 1.95 19.27 2.62
N LYS A 30 1.14 20.29 2.91
CA LYS A 30 1.24 21.62 2.27
C LYS A 30 2.59 22.30 2.44
N ALA A 31 3.31 22.00 3.52
CA ALA A 31 4.65 22.54 3.80
C ALA A 31 5.74 21.96 2.88
N PHE A 32 5.48 20.88 2.16
CA PHE A 32 6.44 20.31 1.23
C PHE A 32 6.38 21.02 -0.12
N LYS A 33 7.57 21.43 -0.60
CA LYS A 33 7.69 22.18 -1.86
C LYS A 33 7.41 21.31 -3.08
N HIS A 34 7.86 20.06 -3.05
CA HIS A 34 7.77 19.14 -4.17
C HIS A 34 6.70 18.08 -3.87
N VAL A 35 5.47 18.36 -4.29
CA VAL A 35 4.32 17.45 -4.18
C VAL A 35 3.71 17.29 -5.56
N ILE A 36 3.55 16.05 -5.99
CA ILE A 36 2.91 15.69 -7.26
C ILE A 36 1.75 14.74 -6.99
N VAL A 37 0.65 14.93 -7.70
CA VAL A 37 -0.51 14.03 -7.72
C VAL A 37 -0.41 13.18 -8.97
N VAL A 38 -0.38 11.85 -8.82
CA VAL A 38 -0.26 10.91 -9.95
C VAL A 38 -1.61 10.28 -10.20
N ASP A 39 -2.34 10.80 -11.16
CA ASP A 39 -3.70 10.38 -11.46
C ASP A 39 -3.78 9.34 -12.57
N SER A 40 -4.62 8.33 -12.42
CA SER A 40 -4.89 7.29 -13.42
C SER A 40 -6.31 7.33 -13.97
N GLY A 41 -6.78 8.55 -14.29
CA GLY A 41 -8.08 8.77 -14.90
C GLY A 41 -9.21 8.81 -13.88
N SER A 42 -9.09 9.65 -12.87
CA SER A 42 -10.19 9.94 -11.94
C SER A 42 -11.36 10.59 -12.68
N THR A 43 -12.57 10.21 -12.27
CA THR A 43 -13.85 10.68 -12.85
C THR A 43 -14.67 11.48 -11.83
N ASP A 44 -14.19 11.63 -10.60
CA ASP A 44 -14.76 12.42 -9.52
C ASP A 44 -14.06 13.78 -9.36
N GLY A 45 -14.26 14.48 -8.25
CA GLY A 45 -13.66 15.78 -7.95
C GLY A 45 -12.15 15.76 -7.65
N THR A 46 -11.45 14.63 -7.80
CA THR A 46 -10.02 14.47 -7.45
C THR A 46 -9.12 15.51 -8.13
N LEU A 47 -9.30 15.72 -9.44
CA LEU A 47 -8.45 16.63 -10.22
C LEU A 47 -8.70 18.10 -9.86
N ASP A 48 -9.94 18.49 -9.62
CA ASP A 48 -10.31 19.83 -9.17
C ASP A 48 -9.70 20.16 -7.82
N ILE A 49 -9.66 19.17 -6.92
CA ILE A 49 -9.02 19.29 -5.60
C ILE A 49 -7.51 19.50 -5.78
N ALA A 50 -6.84 18.68 -6.58
CA ALA A 50 -5.41 18.85 -6.84
C ALA A 50 -5.09 20.26 -7.40
N ALA A 51 -5.89 20.76 -8.31
CA ALA A 51 -5.76 22.09 -8.89
C ALA A 51 -5.97 23.20 -7.85
N LYS A 52 -6.98 23.10 -6.96
CA LYS A 52 -7.22 24.05 -5.87
C LYS A 52 -6.04 24.16 -4.92
N PHE A 53 -5.31 23.08 -4.67
CA PHE A 53 -4.09 23.07 -3.87
C PHE A 53 -2.84 23.50 -4.66
N GLY A 54 -2.96 23.86 -5.95
CA GLY A 54 -1.85 24.26 -6.80
C GLY A 54 -0.80 23.16 -6.99
N ARG A 55 -1.22 21.89 -7.00
CA ARG A 55 -0.31 20.75 -7.14
C ARG A 55 -0.15 20.33 -8.58
N GLU A 56 1.07 19.95 -8.94
CA GLU A 56 1.36 19.37 -10.25
C GLU A 56 0.63 18.03 -10.36
N VAL A 57 -0.12 17.84 -11.45
CA VAL A 57 -0.80 16.59 -11.76
C VAL A 57 -0.07 15.89 -12.90
N VAL A 58 0.35 14.66 -12.63
CA VAL A 58 0.98 13.76 -13.61
C VAL A 58 -0.05 12.71 -14.02
N GLN A 59 -0.45 12.73 -15.28
CA GLN A 59 -1.40 11.75 -15.82
C GLN A 59 -0.71 10.44 -16.15
N PHE A 60 -1.20 9.36 -15.58
CA PHE A 60 -0.78 8.00 -15.90
C PHE A 60 -1.89 7.26 -16.63
N LYS A 61 -1.61 6.81 -17.85
CA LYS A 61 -2.51 5.94 -18.62
C LYS A 61 -1.93 4.53 -18.63
N TRP A 62 -2.59 3.63 -17.90
CA TRP A 62 -2.17 2.24 -17.88
C TRP A 62 -2.66 1.51 -19.14
N ASN A 63 -1.78 0.72 -19.73
CA ASN A 63 -2.04 -0.07 -20.93
C ASN A 63 -2.32 -1.57 -20.61
N GLY A 64 -2.47 -1.92 -19.33
CA GLY A 64 -2.64 -3.31 -18.90
C GLY A 64 -1.34 -4.06 -18.63
N GLU A 65 -0.18 -3.43 -18.86
CA GLU A 65 1.12 -4.06 -18.76
C GLU A 65 2.06 -3.35 -17.76
N PHE A 66 3.19 -3.99 -17.49
CA PHE A 66 4.27 -3.38 -16.73
C PHE A 66 4.99 -2.29 -17.57
N PRO A 67 5.36 -1.14 -16.99
CA PRO A 67 5.30 -0.82 -15.57
C PRO A 67 3.93 -0.29 -15.12
N LYS A 68 3.55 -0.60 -13.88
CA LYS A 68 2.43 0.02 -13.20
C LYS A 68 2.78 1.43 -12.70
N LYS A 69 1.84 2.12 -12.10
CA LYS A 69 1.87 3.57 -11.79
C LYS A 69 3.13 4.03 -11.06
N ARG A 70 3.55 3.35 -9.98
CA ARG A 70 4.73 3.77 -9.20
C ARG A 70 6.04 3.55 -9.96
N ASN A 71 6.22 2.39 -10.59
CA ASN A 71 7.40 2.13 -11.43
C ASN A 71 7.42 3.00 -12.67
N TRP A 72 6.27 3.26 -13.28
CA TRP A 72 6.18 4.17 -14.42
C TRP A 72 6.65 5.57 -14.01
N LEU A 73 6.20 6.08 -12.87
CA LEU A 73 6.62 7.37 -12.34
C LEU A 73 8.14 7.41 -12.09
N LEU A 74 8.70 6.37 -11.44
CA LEU A 74 10.13 6.29 -11.16
C LEU A 74 10.99 6.34 -12.43
N ARG A 75 10.48 5.85 -13.56
CA ARG A 75 11.20 5.78 -14.85
C ARG A 75 11.02 7.01 -15.72
N ASN A 76 9.86 7.64 -15.67
CA ASN A 76 9.47 8.65 -16.65
C ASN A 76 9.42 10.07 -16.10
N TYR A 77 9.27 10.26 -14.79
CA TYR A 77 9.21 11.58 -14.18
C TYR A 77 10.61 12.10 -13.83
N LYS A 78 10.89 13.36 -14.17
CA LYS A 78 12.16 14.03 -13.82
C LYS A 78 12.05 14.64 -12.43
N PHE A 79 12.42 13.88 -11.41
CA PHE A 79 12.40 14.35 -10.03
C PHE A 79 13.39 15.50 -9.83
N LYS A 80 12.95 16.54 -9.09
CA LYS A 80 13.77 17.70 -8.71
C LYS A 80 14.54 17.47 -7.39
N THR A 81 14.31 16.33 -6.76
CA THR A 81 14.87 15.97 -5.45
C THR A 81 15.51 14.58 -5.51
N PRO A 82 16.49 14.28 -4.65
CA PRO A 82 17.11 12.96 -4.63
C PRO A 82 16.26 11.85 -4.03
N TRP A 83 15.16 12.20 -3.37
CA TRP A 83 14.27 11.24 -2.71
C TRP A 83 12.83 11.37 -3.19
N VAL A 84 12.14 10.26 -3.21
CA VAL A 84 10.68 10.20 -3.40
C VAL A 84 10.04 9.44 -2.25
N MET A 85 8.88 9.90 -1.83
CA MET A 85 7.97 9.17 -0.94
C MET A 85 6.65 8.94 -1.66
N PHE A 86 6.22 7.68 -1.72
CA PHE A 86 4.85 7.36 -2.15
C PHE A 86 3.94 7.42 -0.93
N LEU A 87 3.02 8.39 -0.92
CA LEU A 87 2.04 8.62 0.13
C LEU A 87 0.64 8.38 -0.43
N ASP A 88 -0.08 7.40 0.11
CA ASP A 88 -1.44 7.15 -0.32
C ASP A 88 -2.39 8.26 0.18
N ALA A 89 -3.46 8.56 -0.55
CA ALA A 89 -4.34 9.70 -0.23
C ALA A 89 -5.03 9.60 1.16
N ASP A 90 -5.12 8.40 1.71
CA ASP A 90 -5.64 8.11 3.05
C ASP A 90 -4.56 8.08 4.15
N GLU A 91 -3.32 8.51 3.83
CA GLU A 91 -2.21 8.60 4.79
C GLU A 91 -1.90 10.03 5.20
N ARG A 92 -1.35 10.18 6.41
CA ARG A 92 -0.94 11.47 7.00
C ARG A 92 0.43 11.35 7.63
N LEU A 93 1.25 12.36 7.44
CA LEU A 93 2.55 12.49 8.09
C LEU A 93 2.36 13.09 9.49
N SER A 94 2.88 12.43 10.52
CA SER A 94 2.95 13.04 11.85
C SER A 94 4.08 14.08 11.90
N PRO A 95 4.01 15.07 12.81
CA PRO A 95 5.10 16.02 13.02
C PRO A 95 6.43 15.34 13.34
N GLU A 96 6.39 14.29 14.18
CA GLU A 96 7.54 13.49 14.60
C GLU A 96 8.17 12.76 13.41
N PHE A 97 7.34 12.24 12.49
CA PHE A 97 7.81 11.63 11.25
C PHE A 97 8.55 12.65 10.37
N CYS A 98 7.99 13.83 10.20
CA CYS A 98 8.61 14.90 9.42
C CYS A 98 9.96 15.34 10.02
N GLU A 99 10.06 15.40 11.36
CA GLU A 99 11.30 15.74 12.06
C GLU A 99 12.37 14.67 11.89
N GLU A 100 12.00 13.39 12.11
CA GLU A 100 12.93 12.27 11.97
C GLU A 100 13.43 12.17 10.53
N LEU A 101 12.52 12.27 9.55
CA LEU A 101 12.86 12.28 8.12
C LEU A 101 13.83 13.42 7.79
N GLY A 102 13.56 14.64 8.29
CA GLY A 102 14.41 15.81 8.08
C GLY A 102 15.82 15.68 8.64
N ARG A 103 15.99 14.92 9.73
CA ARG A 103 17.31 14.61 10.31
C ARG A 103 18.05 13.52 9.54
N MET A 104 17.30 12.53 9.01
CA MET A 104 17.91 11.35 8.39
C MET A 104 18.34 11.58 6.95
N LEU A 105 17.50 12.21 6.11
CA LEU A 105 17.74 12.30 4.67
C LEU A 105 19.08 12.94 4.28
N PRO A 106 19.60 14.02 4.94
CA PRO A 106 20.81 14.70 4.49
C PRO A 106 22.08 13.87 4.59
N SER A 107 22.16 12.97 5.59
CA SER A 107 23.41 12.28 5.94
C SER A 107 23.37 10.76 5.84
N THR A 108 22.24 10.19 5.45
CA THR A 108 22.04 8.74 5.43
C THR A 108 22.81 8.05 4.30
N LYS A 109 23.34 6.86 4.61
CA LYS A 109 23.87 5.90 3.63
C LYS A 109 22.81 4.90 3.14
N CYS A 110 21.59 4.96 3.68
CA CYS A 110 20.49 4.12 3.23
C CYS A 110 19.94 4.59 1.90
N ASN A 111 19.37 3.68 1.13
CA ASN A 111 18.74 3.96 -0.15
C ASN A 111 17.20 3.92 -0.09
N ALA A 112 16.65 3.41 1.01
CA ALA A 112 15.22 3.45 1.27
C ALA A 112 14.94 3.38 2.77
N PHE A 113 13.69 3.66 3.16
CA PHE A 113 13.25 3.55 4.55
C PHE A 113 11.93 2.80 4.68
N ILE A 114 11.90 1.88 5.65
CA ILE A 114 10.68 1.27 6.15
C ILE A 114 9.99 2.28 7.07
N CYS A 115 8.70 2.50 6.82
CA CYS A 115 7.82 3.35 7.61
C CYS A 115 6.75 2.50 8.28
N PHE A 116 6.39 2.86 9.51
CA PHE A 116 5.32 2.22 10.28
C PHE A 116 4.10 3.11 10.31
N TYR A 117 2.93 2.49 10.45
CA TYR A 117 1.64 3.17 10.37
C TYR A 117 0.79 2.89 11.60
N ASP A 118 0.15 3.94 12.10
CA ASP A 118 -0.98 3.85 13.00
C ASP A 118 -2.24 3.69 12.16
N ASN A 119 -2.85 2.51 12.26
CA ASN A 119 -3.98 2.15 11.40
C ASN A 119 -5.29 2.53 12.09
N TRP A 120 -6.00 3.49 11.51
CA TRP A 120 -7.35 3.88 11.93
C TRP A 120 -8.39 3.03 11.19
N PHE A 121 -9.18 2.31 11.94
CA PHE A 121 -10.21 1.43 11.40
C PHE A 121 -11.51 1.57 12.21
N MET A 122 -12.64 1.78 11.54
CA MET A 122 -13.92 2.05 12.19
C MET A 122 -13.87 3.21 13.20
N GLY A 123 -13.15 4.28 12.87
CA GLY A 123 -13.01 5.47 13.72
C GLY A 123 -12.11 5.30 14.95
N ARG A 124 -11.37 4.19 15.06
CA ARG A 124 -10.44 3.92 16.18
C ARG A 124 -9.07 3.53 15.69
N MET A 125 -8.03 4.06 16.32
CA MET A 125 -6.66 3.62 16.09
C MET A 125 -6.44 2.23 16.66
N LEU A 126 -6.03 1.28 15.82
CA LEU A 126 -5.66 -0.07 16.25
C LEU A 126 -4.22 -0.05 16.77
N LYS A 127 -4.06 -0.29 18.07
CA LYS A 127 -2.75 -0.30 18.76
C LYS A 127 -2.10 -1.68 18.77
N HIS A 128 -2.89 -2.71 18.56
CA HIS A 128 -2.52 -4.12 18.68
C HIS A 128 -2.79 -4.86 17.37
N GLY A 129 -2.54 -6.17 17.36
CA GLY A 129 -2.72 -6.98 16.16
C GLY A 129 -1.58 -6.83 15.16
N ASP A 130 -1.91 -6.76 13.87
CA ASP A 130 -0.89 -6.68 12.81
C ASP A 130 -0.44 -5.24 12.59
N ALA A 131 0.84 -4.98 12.87
CA ALA A 131 1.46 -3.71 12.57
C ALA A 131 1.57 -3.51 11.05
N MET A 132 1.06 -2.40 10.56
CA MET A 132 1.19 -2.00 9.17
C MET A 132 2.55 -1.33 8.95
N ARG A 133 3.26 -1.78 7.91
CA ARG A 133 4.53 -1.18 7.49
C ARG A 133 4.75 -1.35 6.01
N LYS A 134 5.36 -0.37 5.37
CA LYS A 134 5.80 -0.44 3.98
C LYS A 134 7.10 0.35 3.77
N THR A 135 7.87 0.01 2.74
CA THR A 135 9.00 0.82 2.31
C THR A 135 8.45 1.95 1.46
N ALA A 136 8.29 3.14 2.04
CA ALA A 136 7.59 4.26 1.43
C ALA A 136 8.53 5.36 0.91
N VAL A 137 9.75 5.47 1.44
CA VAL A 137 10.74 6.47 1.06
C VAL A 137 11.87 5.78 0.31
N LEU A 138 12.21 6.30 -0.88
CA LEU A 138 13.21 5.72 -1.78
C LEU A 138 14.13 6.80 -2.34
N ARG A 139 15.44 6.53 -2.38
CA ARG A 139 16.40 7.34 -3.15
C ARG A 139 16.21 7.05 -4.63
N ILE A 140 16.05 8.09 -5.44
CA ILE A 140 15.80 7.96 -6.89
C ILE A 140 16.91 7.14 -7.55
N GLY A 141 16.51 6.18 -8.41
CA GLY A 141 17.40 5.26 -9.12
C GLY A 141 17.93 4.08 -8.29
N GLN A 142 17.59 3.99 -7.00
CA GLN A 142 18.09 2.94 -6.10
C GLN A 142 17.11 1.77 -5.86
N GLY A 143 15.98 1.74 -6.54
CA GLY A 143 15.05 0.61 -6.45
C GLY A 143 13.84 0.78 -7.33
N GLU A 144 13.13 -0.32 -7.53
CA GLU A 144 11.85 -0.40 -8.22
C GLU A 144 10.98 -1.48 -7.57
N TYR A 145 9.68 -1.41 -7.76
CA TYR A 145 8.79 -2.48 -7.35
C TYR A 145 9.00 -3.71 -8.22
N GLU A 146 8.87 -4.90 -7.63
CA GLU A 146 9.05 -6.16 -8.35
C GLU A 146 8.12 -6.23 -9.57
N LYS A 147 8.67 -6.74 -10.68
CA LYS A 147 7.85 -7.05 -11.86
C LYS A 147 7.15 -8.37 -11.63
N ILE A 148 5.83 -8.34 -11.63
CA ILE A 148 4.98 -9.53 -11.66
C ILE A 148 4.30 -9.58 -13.01
N ASP A 149 4.34 -10.74 -13.66
CA ASP A 149 3.58 -10.95 -14.89
C ASP A 149 2.12 -11.19 -14.51
N GLU A 150 1.31 -10.17 -14.77
CA GLU A 150 -0.13 -10.16 -14.47
C GLU A 150 -1.00 -10.18 -15.74
N HIS A 151 -0.39 -10.49 -16.88
CA HIS A 151 -1.08 -10.45 -18.15
C HIS A 151 -2.34 -11.33 -18.15
N GLY A 152 -3.47 -10.70 -18.46
CA GLY A 152 -4.77 -11.37 -18.60
C GLY A 152 -5.48 -11.74 -17.30
N TRP A 153 -4.96 -11.36 -16.09
CA TRP A 153 -5.63 -11.72 -14.85
C TRP A 153 -5.66 -10.62 -13.75
N SER A 154 -5.10 -9.45 -14.01
CA SER A 154 -5.16 -8.31 -13.08
C SER A 154 -5.55 -7.04 -13.83
N ASN A 155 -6.40 -6.23 -13.18
CA ASN A 155 -6.79 -4.89 -13.63
C ASN A 155 -6.24 -3.79 -12.68
N LEU A 156 -5.28 -4.15 -11.81
CA LEU A 156 -4.68 -3.21 -10.86
C LEU A 156 -3.58 -2.39 -11.55
N ASP A 157 -3.82 -1.11 -11.70
CA ASP A 157 -2.93 -0.14 -12.35
C ASP A 157 -1.78 0.36 -11.46
N MET A 158 -1.80 -0.01 -10.17
CA MET A 158 -0.82 0.38 -9.16
C MET A 158 -0.26 -0.85 -8.44
N GLU A 159 1.00 -0.77 -8.05
CA GLU A 159 1.67 -1.78 -7.24
C GLU A 159 1.08 -1.79 -5.81
N ILE A 160 0.31 -2.83 -5.49
CA ILE A 160 -0.35 -3.00 -4.18
C ILE A 160 0.32 -4.10 -3.37
N HIS A 161 0.63 -5.21 -4.02
CA HIS A 161 1.20 -6.40 -3.41
C HIS A 161 2.67 -6.63 -3.78
N GLU A 162 3.18 -5.88 -4.75
CA GLU A 162 4.57 -5.90 -5.18
C GLU A 162 5.46 -5.26 -4.12
N HIS A 163 6.62 -5.89 -3.89
CA HIS A 163 7.60 -5.37 -2.95
C HIS A 163 8.61 -4.48 -3.64
N LEU A 164 8.95 -3.36 -3.00
CA LEU A 164 10.04 -2.51 -3.45
C LEU A 164 11.38 -3.26 -3.30
N GLN A 165 12.06 -3.49 -4.41
CA GLN A 165 13.39 -4.08 -4.48
C GLN A 165 14.42 -2.95 -4.47
N VAL A 166 15.18 -2.84 -3.39
CA VAL A 166 16.12 -1.74 -3.14
C VAL A 166 17.55 -2.23 -3.30
N LYS A 167 18.36 -1.46 -4.03
CA LYS A 167 19.81 -1.67 -4.11
C LYS A 167 20.46 -1.11 -2.85
N GLY A 168 21.20 -1.93 -2.11
CA GLY A 168 21.91 -1.49 -0.91
C GLY A 168 21.07 -1.53 0.36
N THR A 169 21.29 -0.60 1.28
CA THR A 169 20.78 -0.64 2.64
C THR A 169 19.43 0.02 2.77
N ILE A 170 18.52 -0.63 3.53
CA ILE A 170 17.22 -0.09 3.91
C ILE A 170 17.27 0.29 5.38
N GLY A 171 16.97 1.55 5.67
CA GLY A 171 16.83 2.08 7.02
C GLY A 171 15.40 1.96 7.56
N THR A 172 15.20 2.46 8.76
CA THR A 172 13.89 2.48 9.41
C THR A 172 13.64 3.86 10.00
N ILE A 173 12.46 4.42 9.74
CA ILE A 173 11.93 5.60 10.43
C ILE A 173 11.06 5.08 11.56
N LYS A 174 11.35 5.48 12.81
CA LYS A 174 10.65 4.98 14.00
C LYS A 174 9.33 5.71 14.25
N ALA A 175 9.30 7.01 13.97
CA ALA A 175 8.07 7.78 14.01
C ALA A 175 7.06 7.22 13.01
N ARG A 176 5.78 7.26 13.40
CA ARG A 176 4.71 6.58 12.66
C ARG A 176 3.92 7.56 11.82
N LEU A 177 3.44 7.07 10.68
CA LEU A 177 2.44 7.75 9.88
C LEU A 177 1.05 7.29 10.34
N GLU A 178 0.03 8.07 10.02
CA GLU A 178 -1.36 7.66 10.23
C GLU A 178 -1.94 7.16 8.91
N HIS A 179 -2.70 6.07 8.96
CA HIS A 179 -3.47 5.55 7.85
C HIS A 179 -4.95 5.55 8.24
N HIS A 180 -5.74 6.39 7.58
CA HIS A 180 -7.15 6.62 7.87
C HIS A 180 -8.03 5.90 6.86
N ASP A 181 -8.35 4.64 7.10
CA ASP A 181 -9.33 3.93 6.28
C ASP A 181 -10.76 4.40 6.63
N ARG A 182 -11.26 5.39 5.86
CA ARG A 182 -12.61 5.97 6.02
C ARG A 182 -13.67 5.26 5.20
N ARG A 183 -13.33 4.20 4.53
CA ARG A 183 -14.27 3.43 3.72
C ARG A 183 -15.31 2.75 4.60
N SER A 184 -16.52 2.56 4.05
CA SER A 184 -17.50 1.70 4.67
C SER A 184 -16.96 0.26 4.78
N LEU A 185 -17.46 -0.51 5.72
CA LEU A 185 -17.09 -1.93 5.84
C LEU A 185 -17.39 -2.72 4.56
N GLU A 186 -18.42 -2.34 3.82
CA GLU A 186 -18.75 -2.94 2.53
C GLU A 186 -17.66 -2.69 1.50
N SER A 187 -17.23 -1.42 1.34
CA SER A 187 -16.11 -1.05 0.45
C SER A 187 -14.80 -1.70 0.88
N TYR A 188 -14.56 -1.81 2.19
CA TYR A 188 -13.41 -2.53 2.74
C TYR A 188 -13.42 -4.00 2.31
N TYR A 189 -14.55 -4.70 2.46
CA TYR A 189 -14.67 -6.10 2.06
C TYR A 189 -14.62 -6.28 0.55
N ALA A 190 -15.23 -5.40 -0.24
CA ALA A 190 -15.17 -5.44 -1.71
C ALA A 190 -13.72 -5.33 -2.20
N LYS A 191 -12.95 -4.39 -1.66
CA LYS A 191 -11.52 -4.24 -1.99
C LYS A 191 -10.69 -5.47 -1.58
N HIS A 192 -11.01 -6.09 -0.44
CA HIS A 192 -10.35 -7.33 -0.02
C HIS A 192 -10.75 -8.53 -0.89
N GLU A 193 -11.92 -8.52 -1.51
CA GLU A 193 -12.32 -9.51 -2.51
C GLU A 193 -11.45 -9.40 -3.77
N GLU A 194 -11.23 -8.18 -4.28
CA GLU A 194 -10.34 -7.91 -5.40
C GLU A 194 -8.89 -8.35 -5.09
N TYR A 195 -8.38 -8.01 -3.90
CA TYR A 195 -7.06 -8.44 -3.46
C TYR A 195 -6.95 -9.98 -3.31
N ALA A 196 -8.03 -10.64 -2.89
CA ALA A 196 -8.05 -12.10 -2.80
C ALA A 196 -8.04 -12.75 -4.20
N ASN A 197 -8.69 -12.14 -5.19
CA ASN A 197 -8.60 -12.55 -6.60
C ASN A 197 -7.15 -12.47 -7.07
N TRP A 198 -6.51 -11.32 -6.86
CA TRP A 198 -5.13 -11.10 -7.25
C TRP A 198 -4.18 -12.14 -6.61
N GLU A 199 -4.26 -12.34 -5.30
CA GLU A 199 -3.42 -13.31 -4.57
C GLU A 199 -3.64 -14.75 -5.04
N ALA A 200 -4.88 -15.14 -5.33
CA ALA A 200 -5.19 -16.47 -5.85
C ALA A 200 -4.62 -16.67 -7.26
N ASN A 201 -4.71 -15.67 -8.12
CA ASN A 201 -4.15 -15.73 -9.46
C ASN A 201 -2.61 -15.75 -9.42
N ARG A 202 -1.99 -14.93 -8.56
CA ARG A 202 -0.54 -15.01 -8.33
C ARG A 202 -0.10 -16.38 -7.85
N TYR A 203 -0.86 -16.98 -6.90
CA TYR A 203 -0.59 -18.36 -6.45
C TYR A 203 -0.58 -19.36 -7.61
N LYS A 204 -1.57 -19.27 -8.50
CA LYS A 204 -1.67 -20.14 -9.68
C LYS A 204 -0.52 -19.90 -10.66
N ALA A 205 -0.18 -18.63 -10.91
CA ALA A 205 0.90 -18.23 -11.81
C ALA A 205 2.29 -18.72 -11.34
N LEU A 206 2.50 -18.85 -10.03
CA LEU A 206 3.74 -19.39 -9.47
C LEU A 206 3.94 -20.89 -9.73
N LYS A 207 2.88 -21.64 -10.11
CA LYS A 207 2.95 -23.08 -10.46
C LYS A 207 3.71 -23.96 -9.44
N GLY A 208 3.72 -23.54 -8.16
CA GLY A 208 4.45 -24.20 -7.06
C GLY A 208 5.92 -23.82 -6.93
N ASP A 209 6.48 -23.02 -7.82
CA ASP A 209 7.83 -22.48 -7.66
C ASP A 209 7.83 -21.22 -6.79
N PHE A 210 8.25 -21.37 -5.54
CA PHE A 210 8.37 -20.30 -4.55
C PHE A 210 9.84 -19.86 -4.33
N SER A 211 10.78 -20.32 -5.16
CA SER A 211 12.22 -20.10 -4.97
C SER A 211 12.61 -18.61 -4.96
N ARG A 212 11.95 -17.82 -5.82
CA ARG A 212 12.20 -16.36 -5.97
C ARG A 212 11.51 -15.50 -4.91
N LEU A 213 10.67 -16.11 -4.09
CA LEU A 213 9.91 -15.39 -3.05
C LEU A 213 10.76 -15.18 -1.80
N THR A 214 10.50 -14.11 -1.05
CA THR A 214 11.07 -13.90 0.28
C THR A 214 10.64 -15.03 1.22
N ARG A 215 11.41 -15.27 2.30
CA ARG A 215 11.08 -16.30 3.30
C ARG A 215 9.64 -16.17 3.83
N ARG A 216 9.19 -14.94 4.10
CA ARG A 216 7.83 -14.67 4.60
C ARG A 216 6.77 -15.01 3.55
N GLN A 217 6.99 -14.62 2.29
CA GLN A 217 6.10 -14.98 1.19
C GLN A 217 6.04 -16.48 0.97
N ARG A 218 7.19 -17.17 0.96
CA ARG A 218 7.23 -18.65 0.83
C ARG A 218 6.36 -19.33 1.86
N ILE A 219 6.48 -18.96 3.14
CA ILE A 219 5.63 -19.50 4.22
C ILE A 219 4.16 -19.20 3.94
N LYS A 220 3.81 -17.97 3.59
CA LYS A 220 2.42 -17.61 3.25
C LYS A 220 1.88 -18.50 2.12
N TYR A 221 2.58 -18.54 0.98
CA TYR A 221 2.09 -19.26 -0.21
C TYR A 221 2.04 -20.78 -0.01
N SER A 222 2.95 -21.38 0.76
CA SER A 222 2.87 -22.81 1.08
C SER A 222 1.68 -23.18 1.97
N LEU A 223 1.17 -22.22 2.76
CA LEU A 223 0.07 -22.42 3.70
C LEU A 223 -1.30 -21.99 3.17
N LEU A 224 -1.39 -21.27 2.04
CA LEU A 224 -2.66 -20.72 1.53
C LEU A 224 -3.73 -21.79 1.25
N LYS A 225 -3.35 -23.01 0.90
CA LYS A 225 -4.29 -24.14 0.67
C LYS A 225 -4.78 -24.80 1.97
N GLN A 226 -4.13 -24.54 3.10
CA GLN A 226 -4.49 -25.18 4.36
C GLN A 226 -5.80 -24.60 4.92
N PRO A 227 -6.76 -25.46 5.31
CA PRO A 227 -8.07 -25.00 5.78
C PRO A 227 -8.00 -24.20 7.09
N TRP A 228 -7.02 -24.47 7.90
CA TRP A 228 -6.82 -23.87 9.22
C TRP A 228 -6.03 -22.54 9.17
N PHE A 229 -5.35 -22.23 8.04
CA PHE A 229 -4.40 -21.09 7.96
C PHE A 229 -5.05 -19.74 8.29
N GLY A 230 -6.21 -19.45 7.69
CA GLY A 230 -6.92 -18.20 7.96
C GLY A 230 -7.36 -18.07 9.43
N PHE A 231 -7.83 -19.17 10.03
CA PHE A 231 -8.22 -19.20 11.44
C PHE A 231 -7.00 -19.08 12.38
N ALA A 232 -5.92 -19.78 12.08
CA ALA A 232 -4.67 -19.63 12.84
C ALA A 232 -4.13 -18.19 12.78
N TYR A 233 -4.25 -17.54 11.62
CA TYR A 233 -3.87 -16.14 11.48
C TYR A 233 -4.76 -15.21 12.34
N PHE A 234 -6.07 -15.47 12.37
CA PHE A 234 -7.00 -14.77 13.28
C PHE A 234 -6.57 -14.95 14.73
N CYS A 235 -6.33 -16.18 15.18
CA CYS A 235 -5.89 -16.47 16.56
C CYS A 235 -4.58 -15.74 16.89
N ALA A 236 -3.62 -15.76 15.99
CA ALA A 236 -2.34 -15.07 16.17
C ALA A 236 -2.53 -13.54 16.27
N SER A 237 -3.31 -12.95 15.38
CA SER A 237 -3.55 -11.50 15.38
C SER A 237 -4.40 -11.05 16.57
N TYR A 238 -5.47 -11.76 16.87
CA TYR A 238 -6.42 -11.37 17.91
C TYR A 238 -5.94 -11.68 19.33
N PHE A 239 -5.43 -12.89 19.57
CA PHE A 239 -4.99 -13.31 20.90
C PHE A 239 -3.49 -13.08 21.15
N LEU A 240 -2.59 -13.61 20.29
CA LEU A 240 -1.15 -13.53 20.55
C LEU A 240 -0.60 -12.11 20.41
N LYS A 241 -1.14 -11.33 19.46
CA LYS A 241 -0.78 -9.92 19.26
C LYS A 241 -1.73 -8.95 19.97
N LEU A 242 -2.54 -9.45 20.89
CA LEU A 242 -3.42 -8.68 21.76
C LEU A 242 -4.47 -7.83 21.02
N GLY A 243 -4.85 -8.19 19.78
CA GLY A 243 -5.84 -7.45 18.99
C GLY A 243 -7.21 -7.29 19.68
N PHE A 244 -7.51 -8.14 20.68
CA PHE A 244 -8.71 -8.03 21.50
C PHE A 244 -8.76 -6.77 22.38
N LEU A 245 -7.58 -6.19 22.69
CA LEU A 245 -7.50 -4.93 23.45
C LEU A 245 -7.99 -3.72 22.66
N ASP A 246 -8.06 -3.82 21.33
CA ASP A 246 -8.65 -2.79 20.48
C ASP A 246 -10.19 -2.87 20.40
N GLY A 247 -10.80 -3.78 21.18
CA GLY A 247 -12.24 -3.93 21.29
C GLY A 247 -12.91 -4.44 20.00
N TYR A 248 -14.12 -3.99 19.72
CA TYR A 248 -14.88 -4.44 18.56
C TYR A 248 -14.18 -4.17 17.21
N PRO A 249 -13.58 -2.99 16.95
CA PRO A 249 -12.81 -2.78 15.74
C PRO A 249 -11.66 -3.78 15.57
N GLY A 250 -10.93 -4.11 16.64
CA GLY A 250 -9.87 -5.12 16.61
C GLY A 250 -10.39 -6.52 16.25
N PHE A 251 -11.56 -6.90 16.80
CA PHE A 251 -12.23 -8.15 16.42
C PHE A 251 -12.62 -8.18 14.93
N VAL A 252 -13.29 -7.11 14.45
CA VAL A 252 -13.72 -7.02 13.04
C VAL A 252 -12.53 -7.08 12.10
N PHE A 253 -11.44 -6.39 12.44
CA PHE A 253 -10.21 -6.39 11.64
C PHE A 253 -9.56 -7.78 11.58
N ALA A 254 -9.38 -8.44 12.72
CA ALA A 254 -8.82 -9.79 12.77
C ALA A 254 -9.70 -10.83 12.05
N ARG A 255 -11.03 -10.75 12.24
CA ARG A 255 -12.00 -11.58 11.52
C ARG A 255 -11.99 -11.31 10.02
N GLY A 256 -11.77 -10.05 9.61
CA GLY A 256 -11.60 -9.67 8.21
C GLY A 256 -10.42 -10.38 7.57
N LYS A 257 -9.27 -10.47 8.26
CA LYS A 257 -8.10 -11.24 7.80
C LYS A 257 -8.37 -12.74 7.67
N TRP A 258 -9.11 -13.32 8.61
CA TRP A 258 -9.54 -14.73 8.47
C TRP A 258 -10.37 -14.94 7.20
N LYS A 259 -11.42 -14.11 7.01
CA LYS A 259 -12.25 -14.17 5.80
C LYS A 259 -11.44 -14.00 4.52
N TYR A 260 -10.48 -13.07 4.51
CA TYR A 260 -9.59 -12.81 3.38
C TYR A 260 -8.80 -14.07 2.98
N PHE A 261 -8.13 -14.73 3.95
CA PHE A 261 -7.37 -15.95 3.66
C PHE A 261 -8.27 -17.14 3.28
N ALA A 262 -9.45 -17.27 3.91
CA ALA A 262 -10.42 -18.29 3.54
C ALA A 262 -10.91 -18.10 2.09
N ASN A 263 -11.10 -16.84 1.69
CA ASN A 263 -11.52 -16.48 0.34
C ASN A 263 -10.43 -16.76 -0.71
N ILE A 264 -9.17 -16.39 -0.43
CA ILE A 264 -8.03 -16.76 -1.29
C ILE A 264 -7.99 -18.30 -1.48
N ARG A 265 -8.11 -19.06 -0.38
CA ARG A 265 -8.14 -20.52 -0.46
C ARG A 265 -9.26 -21.04 -1.36
N ARG A 266 -10.48 -20.51 -1.19
CA ARG A 266 -11.64 -20.89 -2.02
C ARG A 266 -11.34 -20.65 -3.51
N LYS A 267 -10.80 -19.48 -3.86
CA LYS A 267 -10.47 -19.10 -5.24
C LYS A 267 -9.33 -19.92 -5.85
N ILE A 268 -8.40 -20.41 -5.02
CA ILE A 268 -7.35 -21.34 -5.47
C ILE A 268 -7.92 -22.72 -5.77
N LEU A 269 -8.83 -23.22 -4.92
CA LEU A 269 -9.35 -24.60 -5.01
C LEU A 269 -10.52 -24.73 -5.99
N PHE A 270 -11.35 -23.69 -6.14
CA PHE A 270 -12.60 -23.71 -6.93
C PHE A 270 -12.65 -22.50 -7.89
N PRO A 271 -11.80 -22.47 -8.91
CA PRO A 271 -11.70 -21.33 -9.84
C PRO A 271 -12.98 -21.09 -10.66
N GLN A 272 -13.76 -22.12 -10.97
CA GLN A 272 -14.94 -22.02 -11.85
C GLN A 272 -16.25 -21.60 -11.15
N ALA A 273 -16.28 -21.54 -9.81
CA ALA A 273 -17.49 -21.16 -9.07
C ALA A 273 -17.75 -19.62 -9.03
N ILE A 274 -16.90 -18.82 -9.66
CA ILE A 274 -16.92 -17.35 -9.59
C ILE A 274 -17.58 -16.77 -10.83
N ASP A 275 -17.34 -17.30 -12.01
CA ASP A 275 -17.88 -16.78 -13.27
C ASP A 275 -19.41 -16.98 -13.39
N ALA A 276 -19.96 -18.00 -12.71
CA ALA A 276 -21.39 -18.29 -12.74
C ALA A 276 -22.28 -17.39 -11.85
N ARG A 277 -21.70 -16.50 -11.03
CA ARG A 277 -22.44 -15.55 -10.18
C ARG A 277 -22.41 -14.11 -10.67
N GLU A 278 -21.55 -13.79 -11.62
CA GLU A 278 -21.52 -12.47 -12.26
C GLU A 278 -22.41 -12.43 -13.52
N GLU A 279 -22.94 -13.60 -13.97
CA GLU A 279 -23.88 -13.71 -15.11
C GLU A 279 -25.36 -13.84 -14.67
N MET A 280 -25.70 -13.81 -13.38
CA MET A 280 -27.08 -13.77 -12.84
C MET A 280 -27.39 -12.41 -12.18
#